data_0dd3e2a0070b6e454e9b28a2c98236aa
#
_entry.id   0dd3e2a0070b6e454e9b28a2c98236aa
#
_cell.length_a   1.000
_cell.length_b   1.000
_cell.length_c   1.000
_cell.angle_alpha   90.00
_cell.angle_beta   90.00
_cell.angle_gamma   90.00
#
_symmetry.space_group_name_H-M   'P 1'
#
loop_
_entity.id
_entity.type
_entity.pdbx_description
1 polymer ?
#
loop_
_entity_poly.entity_id
_entity_poly.type
_entity_poly.pdbx_seq_one_letter_code
_entity_poly.pdbx_strand_id
1 'polypeptide(L)'
;MIKSKKRKKMIGNKKTVEKKSKKFKAGEKSKEREELLLQPLRGMKDILPEEQPYWDQVRRVSERLARDYGFARIDLPLLEYTNLFSRGIGEGTDVIEKEMYSFLTRGGDKVSLRPEMTAGVCRAYIQHGMNILSKPVKLFSTGPAYRYERPQEGRYREHYQVNYDAFGEQDAILDAQIIQVALRVVQNLGIKAVQIQVNSIGCPTCRKEYRELLVNYLESKKNKLCLDCKRRMEMNPLRTLDCKEDKCCQVAATAPQSIDHLCEECRLHFKNLLEYLDELNLPYTINPHLVRGLDYYTKTVFEIWSGQEDGRKYSLGGGGRYDGLMKTLGGEDTPAVGFALGVERLIGEMKRVQAKAYRYPKPKVFLAQLGDFAKKKSLALFSELEKNGILVAESFGRGSLKSQLRVADKLEVEITLILGQKEALDQTVIVKNMKTGVQEIVSSDKLVDLIKKKLKADNVIVYHNGDGNNNGNGNGNGNGNGENHN
;
A
#
# COMPACT_ATOMS: atom_id res chain seq x y z
N MET A 1 36.05 -33.15 63.15
CA MET A 1 36.47 -31.90 62.45
C MET A 1 36.80 -32.04 60.95
N ILE A 2 36.48 -33.17 60.29
CA ILE A 2 36.86 -33.42 58.87
C ILE A 2 35.66 -33.31 57.88
N LYS A 3 34.42 -33.25 58.39
CA LYS A 3 33.22 -33.17 57.54
C LYS A 3 32.80 -31.72 57.13
N SER A 4 33.30 -30.68 57.82
CA SER A 4 32.86 -29.30 57.48
C SER A 4 33.68 -28.62 56.38
N LYS A 5 34.92 -29.08 56.10
CA LYS A 5 35.76 -28.50 55.02
C LYS A 5 35.39 -28.95 53.60
N LYS A 6 34.77 -30.13 53.43
CA LYS A 6 34.33 -30.61 52.08
C LYS A 6 33.07 -29.90 51.57
N ARG A 7 32.16 -29.47 52.45
CA ARG A 7 30.96 -28.70 52.02
C ARG A 7 31.22 -27.30 51.51
N LYS A 8 32.25 -26.57 52.06
CA LYS A 8 32.62 -25.24 51.60
C LYS A 8 33.30 -25.22 50.20
N LYS A 9 33.98 -26.31 49.82
CA LYS A 9 34.60 -26.43 48.51
C LYS A 9 33.63 -26.68 47.37
N MET A 10 32.52 -27.37 47.66
CA MET A 10 31.46 -27.64 46.67
C MET A 10 30.57 -26.40 46.36
N ILE A 11 30.38 -25.55 47.36
CA ILE A 11 29.57 -24.32 47.18
C ILE A 11 30.37 -23.24 46.39
N GLY A 12 31.71 -23.21 46.54
CA GLY A 12 32.57 -22.33 45.74
C GLY A 12 32.58 -22.65 44.22
N ASN A 13 32.56 -23.92 43.89
CA ASN A 13 32.56 -24.36 42.48
C ASN A 13 31.21 -24.13 41.77
N LYS A 14 30.06 -24.22 42.48
CA LYS A 14 28.76 -23.90 41.85
C LYS A 14 28.61 -22.44 41.49
N LYS A 15 29.09 -21.51 42.35
CA LYS A 15 29.03 -20.06 42.03
C LYS A 15 29.97 -19.65 40.90
N THR A 16 31.09 -20.36 40.70
CA THR A 16 32.04 -20.06 39.60
C THR A 16 31.55 -20.59 38.28
N VAL A 17 30.86 -21.75 38.31
CA VAL A 17 30.23 -22.32 37.07
C VAL A 17 29.01 -21.51 36.65
N GLU A 18 28.17 -21.04 37.59
CA GLU A 18 27.04 -20.16 37.23
C GLU A 18 27.49 -18.76 36.73
N LYS A 19 28.59 -18.20 37.26
CA LYS A 19 29.17 -16.94 36.74
C LYS A 19 29.79 -17.13 35.35
N LYS A 20 30.41 -18.30 35.07
CA LYS A 20 30.93 -18.61 33.73
C LYS A 20 29.80 -18.84 32.71
N SER A 21 28.71 -19.55 33.07
CA SER A 21 27.59 -19.75 32.20
C SER A 21 26.79 -18.46 31.91
N LYS A 22 26.69 -17.53 32.91
CA LYS A 22 26.07 -16.21 32.67
C LYS A 22 26.96 -15.27 31.82
N LYS A 23 28.31 -15.36 31.92
CA LYS A 23 29.23 -14.62 31.04
C LYS A 23 29.21 -15.17 29.61
N PHE A 24 29.09 -16.51 29.42
CA PHE A 24 28.99 -17.11 28.08
C PHE A 24 27.67 -16.70 27.35
N LYS A 25 26.55 -16.73 28.09
CA LYS A 25 25.25 -16.29 27.55
C LYS A 25 25.18 -14.76 27.27
N ALA A 26 25.90 -13.94 28.02
CA ALA A 26 25.96 -12.51 27.78
C ALA A 26 26.86 -12.15 26.58
N GLY A 27 27.93 -12.91 26.35
CA GLY A 27 28.83 -12.75 25.19
C GLY A 27 28.19 -13.23 23.89
N GLU A 28 27.44 -14.31 23.90
CA GLU A 28 26.67 -14.79 22.74
C GLU A 28 25.54 -13.82 22.36
N LYS A 29 24.82 -13.27 23.36
CA LYS A 29 23.79 -12.25 23.09
C LYS A 29 24.37 -10.92 22.58
N SER A 30 25.61 -10.57 22.91
CA SER A 30 26.25 -9.36 22.36
C SER A 30 26.77 -9.59 20.94
N LYS A 31 27.31 -10.79 20.63
CA LYS A 31 27.69 -11.15 19.25
C LYS A 31 26.50 -11.29 18.31
N GLU A 32 25.41 -11.93 18.73
CA GLU A 32 24.14 -11.94 17.96
C GLU A 32 23.58 -10.52 17.77
N ARG A 33 23.78 -9.60 18.71
CA ARG A 33 23.38 -8.19 18.54
C ARG A 33 24.27 -7.44 17.56
N GLU A 34 25.58 -7.71 17.50
CA GLU A 34 26.48 -7.06 16.53
C GLU A 34 26.26 -7.59 15.10
N GLU A 35 25.97 -8.87 14.91
CA GLU A 35 25.59 -9.42 13.59
C GLU A 35 24.22 -8.94 13.11
N LEU A 36 23.32 -8.54 14.01
CA LEU A 36 22.00 -7.97 13.71
C LEU A 36 22.04 -6.53 13.19
N LEU A 37 23.17 -5.82 13.29
CA LEU A 37 23.30 -4.42 12.84
C LEU A 37 23.23 -4.21 11.33
N LEU A 38 23.36 -5.28 10.53
CA LEU A 38 23.26 -5.26 9.07
C LEU A 38 21.92 -5.76 8.55
N GLN A 39 20.91 -5.86 9.43
CA GLN A 39 19.57 -6.28 9.06
C GLN A 39 18.55 -5.15 9.30
N PRO A 40 17.46 -5.10 8.54
CA PRO A 40 16.38 -4.16 8.80
C PRO A 40 15.84 -4.31 10.23
N LEU A 41 15.24 -3.26 10.75
CA LEU A 41 14.56 -3.32 12.03
C LEU A 41 13.45 -4.37 12.00
N ARG A 42 13.25 -5.09 13.10
CA ARG A 42 12.19 -6.10 13.20
C ARG A 42 10.83 -5.51 12.84
N GLY A 43 10.18 -6.10 11.85
CA GLY A 43 8.88 -5.64 11.34
C GLY A 43 8.98 -4.60 10.24
N MET A 44 10.19 -4.31 9.75
CA MET A 44 10.46 -3.57 8.52
C MET A 44 11.20 -4.49 7.55
N LYS A 45 11.03 -4.28 6.25
CA LYS A 45 11.65 -5.13 5.22
C LYS A 45 12.01 -4.32 3.98
N ASP A 46 13.04 -4.77 3.28
CA ASP A 46 13.33 -4.31 1.92
C ASP A 46 12.29 -4.90 0.95
N ILE A 47 11.92 -4.12 -0.05
CA ILE A 47 11.07 -4.58 -1.16
C ILE A 47 12.00 -4.90 -2.32
N LEU A 48 12.29 -6.19 -2.49
CA LEU A 48 13.26 -6.66 -3.47
C LEU A 48 12.71 -6.58 -4.91
N PRO A 49 13.58 -6.60 -5.94
CA PRO A 49 13.17 -6.51 -7.35
C PRO A 49 12.14 -7.56 -7.77
N GLU A 50 12.18 -8.75 -7.19
CA GLU A 50 11.24 -9.85 -7.47
C GLU A 50 9.82 -9.56 -6.98
N GLU A 51 9.66 -8.69 -5.97
CA GLU A 51 8.37 -8.27 -5.43
C GLU A 51 7.79 -7.06 -6.17
N GLN A 52 8.64 -6.23 -6.82
CA GLN A 52 8.23 -4.98 -7.48
C GLN A 52 7.07 -5.16 -8.48
N PRO A 53 6.95 -6.24 -9.25
CA PRO A 53 5.82 -6.42 -10.16
C PRO A 53 4.45 -6.37 -9.46
N TYR A 54 4.34 -6.89 -8.24
CA TYR A 54 3.10 -6.83 -7.44
C TYR A 54 2.86 -5.41 -6.89
N TRP A 55 3.92 -4.76 -6.42
CA TRP A 55 3.85 -3.38 -5.91
C TRP A 55 3.42 -2.40 -7.00
N ASP A 56 3.99 -2.53 -8.19
CA ASP A 56 3.62 -1.70 -9.33
C ASP A 56 2.20 -1.99 -9.81
N GLN A 57 1.74 -3.24 -9.75
CA GLN A 57 0.35 -3.56 -10.08
C GLN A 57 -0.62 -2.86 -9.13
N VAL A 58 -0.37 -2.89 -7.81
CA VAL A 58 -1.20 -2.19 -6.83
C VAL A 58 -1.18 -0.68 -7.08
N ARG A 59 0.01 -0.09 -7.27
CA ARG A 59 0.17 1.34 -7.54
C ARG A 59 -0.60 1.78 -8.77
N ARG A 60 -0.40 1.10 -9.91
CA ARG A 60 -1.05 1.42 -11.20
C ARG A 60 -2.57 1.30 -11.13
N VAL A 61 -3.09 0.24 -10.52
CA VAL A 61 -4.54 0.05 -10.36
C VAL A 61 -5.13 1.15 -9.50
N SER A 62 -4.49 1.45 -8.36
CA SER A 62 -4.98 2.48 -7.44
C SER A 62 -4.94 3.88 -8.08
N GLU A 63 -3.82 4.27 -8.71
CA GLU A 63 -3.71 5.57 -9.38
C GLU A 63 -4.68 5.73 -10.56
N ARG A 64 -4.91 4.67 -11.34
CA ARG A 64 -5.90 4.70 -12.41
C ARG A 64 -7.30 4.93 -11.85
N LEU A 65 -7.72 4.14 -10.86
CA LEU A 65 -9.05 4.30 -10.26
C LEU A 65 -9.21 5.65 -9.55
N ALA A 66 -8.13 6.17 -8.94
CA ALA A 66 -8.18 7.53 -8.40
C ALA A 66 -8.55 8.55 -9.48
N ARG A 67 -7.90 8.51 -10.65
CA ARG A 67 -8.25 9.38 -11.79
C ARG A 67 -9.66 9.14 -12.31
N ASP A 68 -10.05 7.86 -12.48
CA ASP A 68 -11.35 7.47 -13.05
C ASP A 68 -12.52 7.99 -12.17
N TYR A 69 -12.31 8.10 -10.84
CA TYR A 69 -13.33 8.61 -9.88
C TYR A 69 -13.09 10.06 -9.44
N GLY A 70 -12.16 10.77 -10.08
CA GLY A 70 -11.92 12.20 -9.84
C GLY A 70 -11.16 12.51 -8.55
N PHE A 71 -10.34 11.58 -8.04
CA PHE A 71 -9.45 11.83 -6.91
C PHE A 71 -8.12 12.42 -7.37
N ALA A 72 -7.78 13.61 -6.88
CA ALA A 72 -6.50 14.25 -7.10
C ALA A 72 -5.44 13.67 -6.15
N ARG A 73 -4.24 13.40 -6.69
CA ARG A 73 -3.13 12.90 -5.87
C ARG A 73 -2.57 13.97 -4.95
N ILE A 74 -2.32 13.60 -3.70
CA ILE A 74 -1.60 14.40 -2.71
C ILE A 74 -0.51 13.54 -2.05
N ASP A 75 0.70 14.08 -1.94
CA ASP A 75 1.81 13.46 -1.22
C ASP A 75 2.04 14.23 0.10
N LEU A 76 2.15 13.50 1.19
CA LEU A 76 2.21 14.02 2.56
C LEU A 76 3.58 13.76 3.19
N PRO A 77 4.08 14.62 4.09
CA PRO A 77 5.25 14.34 4.89
C PRO A 77 5.12 13.04 5.67
N LEU A 78 6.25 12.36 5.91
CA LEU A 78 6.31 11.17 6.77
C LEU A 78 6.29 11.55 8.27
N LEU A 79 6.87 12.71 8.58
CA LEU A 79 6.94 13.28 9.93
C LEU A 79 5.92 14.40 10.07
N GLU A 80 5.18 14.36 11.16
CA GLU A 80 4.22 15.39 11.55
C GLU A 80 4.39 15.70 13.05
N TYR A 81 3.89 16.84 13.50
CA TYR A 81 3.78 17.10 14.93
C TYR A 81 2.93 16.02 15.59
N THR A 82 3.39 15.50 16.73
CA THR A 82 2.69 14.42 17.46
C THR A 82 1.26 14.78 17.80
N ASN A 83 0.98 16.06 18.09
CA ASN A 83 -0.35 16.54 18.45
C ASN A 83 -1.38 16.42 17.33
N LEU A 84 -0.97 16.37 16.06
CA LEU A 84 -1.86 16.08 14.94
C LEU A 84 -2.58 14.74 15.15
N PHE A 85 -1.79 13.71 15.49
CA PHE A 85 -2.32 12.36 15.67
C PHE A 85 -3.04 12.20 17.02
N SER A 86 -2.50 12.75 18.11
CA SER A 86 -3.16 12.66 19.43
C SER A 86 -4.56 13.27 19.40
N ARG A 87 -4.71 14.43 18.76
CA ARG A 87 -6.01 15.11 18.62
C ARG A 87 -6.92 14.41 17.61
N GLY A 88 -6.37 13.99 16.47
CA GLY A 88 -7.16 13.39 15.37
C GLY A 88 -7.61 11.96 15.67
N ILE A 89 -6.70 11.09 16.12
CA ILE A 89 -6.96 9.64 16.28
C ILE A 89 -7.67 9.33 17.60
N GLY A 90 -7.42 10.12 18.65
CA GLY A 90 -7.96 9.93 20.00
C GLY A 90 -6.94 9.33 20.98
N GLU A 91 -6.82 9.96 22.15
CA GLU A 91 -5.81 9.60 23.19
C GLU A 91 -6.02 8.18 23.76
N GLY A 92 -7.23 7.64 23.73
CA GLY A 92 -7.58 6.30 24.24
C GLY A 92 -7.34 5.15 23.26
N THR A 93 -6.69 5.39 22.13
CA THR A 93 -6.43 4.34 21.12
C THR A 93 -5.08 3.68 21.35
N ASP A 94 -4.98 2.37 21.07
CA ASP A 94 -3.70 1.64 21.13
C ASP A 94 -2.64 2.29 20.22
N VAL A 95 -3.05 2.87 19.10
CA VAL A 95 -2.17 3.57 18.14
C VAL A 95 -1.43 4.71 18.85
N ILE A 96 -2.15 5.56 19.58
CA ILE A 96 -1.56 6.72 20.28
C ILE A 96 -0.77 6.30 21.51
N GLU A 97 -1.32 5.37 22.31
CA GLU A 97 -0.69 5.00 23.57
C GLU A 97 0.56 4.13 23.42
N LYS A 98 0.60 3.24 22.43
CA LYS A 98 1.59 2.15 22.37
C LYS A 98 2.31 2.00 21.04
N GLU A 99 1.73 2.50 19.93
CA GLU A 99 2.19 2.13 18.60
C GLU A 99 2.87 3.25 17.82
N MET A 100 2.78 4.50 18.27
CA MET A 100 3.46 5.61 17.58
C MET A 100 4.97 5.61 17.78
N TYR A 101 5.70 5.86 16.70
CA TYR A 101 7.10 6.23 16.73
C TYR A 101 7.20 7.74 16.93
N SER A 102 7.47 8.17 18.18
CA SER A 102 7.57 9.59 18.55
C SER A 102 8.93 9.90 19.13
N PHE A 103 9.47 11.09 18.82
CA PHE A 103 10.75 11.56 19.32
C PHE A 103 10.79 13.09 19.33
N LEU A 104 11.82 13.64 19.96
CA LEU A 104 12.09 15.07 19.95
C LEU A 104 13.11 15.39 18.86
N THR A 105 12.85 16.44 18.08
CA THR A 105 13.83 17.02 17.15
C THR A 105 14.95 17.72 17.94
N ARG A 106 16.03 18.08 17.24
CA ARG A 106 17.09 18.90 17.88
C ARG A 106 16.57 20.27 18.34
N GLY A 107 15.51 20.79 17.73
CA GLY A 107 14.86 22.04 18.12
C GLY A 107 13.87 21.88 19.28
N GLY A 108 13.65 20.66 19.80
CA GLY A 108 12.74 20.41 20.91
C GLY A 108 11.29 20.10 20.48
N ASP A 109 10.98 20.08 19.20
CA ASP A 109 9.64 19.73 18.72
C ASP A 109 9.35 18.24 18.91
N LYS A 110 8.18 17.93 19.43
CA LYS A 110 7.69 16.55 19.54
C LYS A 110 7.03 16.14 18.23
N VAL A 111 7.67 15.23 17.52
CA VAL A 111 7.23 14.74 16.21
C VAL A 111 7.03 13.23 16.22
N SER A 112 6.24 12.73 15.27
CA SER A 112 5.96 11.31 15.09
C SER A 112 6.05 10.93 13.62
N LEU A 113 6.52 9.70 13.35
CA LEU A 113 6.24 9.06 12.08
C LEU A 113 4.74 8.80 11.98
N ARG A 114 4.12 9.13 10.85
CA ARG A 114 2.68 9.00 10.65
C ARG A 114 2.21 7.56 10.83
N PRO A 115 1.26 7.27 11.72
CA PRO A 115 0.70 5.93 11.91
C PRO A 115 -0.41 5.60 10.90
N GLU A 116 -0.92 6.62 10.21
CA GLU A 116 -1.94 6.59 9.14
C GLU A 116 -1.89 7.90 8.34
N MET A 117 -2.67 8.02 7.26
CA MET A 117 -2.55 9.18 6.36
C MET A 117 -3.69 10.19 6.53
N THR A 118 -4.89 9.78 6.92
CA THR A 118 -6.09 10.62 6.92
C THR A 118 -5.95 11.90 7.74
N ALA A 119 -5.34 11.84 8.93
CA ALA A 119 -5.07 13.03 9.73
C ALA A 119 -4.15 14.03 9.00
N GLY A 120 -3.13 13.51 8.29
CA GLY A 120 -2.23 14.33 7.46
C GLY A 120 -2.96 14.95 6.26
N VAL A 121 -3.88 14.21 5.61
CA VAL A 121 -4.73 14.75 4.51
C VAL A 121 -5.63 15.86 5.05
N CYS A 122 -6.29 15.66 6.20
CA CYS A 122 -7.11 16.68 6.84
C CYS A 122 -6.31 17.95 7.18
N ARG A 123 -5.12 17.79 7.76
CA ARG A 123 -4.22 18.91 8.05
C ARG A 123 -3.85 19.67 6.77
N ALA A 124 -3.51 18.97 5.69
CA ALA A 124 -3.17 19.58 4.41
C ALA A 124 -4.40 20.32 3.81
N TYR A 125 -5.59 19.72 3.87
CA TYR A 125 -6.83 20.34 3.43
C TYR A 125 -7.08 21.67 4.15
N ILE A 126 -6.93 21.70 5.49
CA ILE A 126 -7.09 22.92 6.29
C ILE A 126 -6.00 23.95 5.96
N GLN A 127 -4.74 23.52 6.00
CA GLN A 127 -3.58 24.41 5.85
C GLN A 127 -3.55 25.11 4.48
N HIS A 128 -3.99 24.44 3.43
CA HIS A 128 -3.98 24.97 2.07
C HIS A 128 -5.34 25.55 1.63
N GLY A 129 -6.29 25.73 2.55
CA GLY A 129 -7.59 26.38 2.25
C GLY A 129 -8.40 25.63 1.20
N MET A 130 -8.33 24.29 1.14
CA MET A 130 -9.03 23.51 0.12
C MET A 130 -10.56 23.53 0.27
N ASN A 131 -11.08 24.08 1.36
CA ASN A 131 -12.52 24.32 1.59
C ASN A 131 -13.18 25.24 0.56
N ILE A 132 -12.39 26.04 -0.20
CA ILE A 132 -12.87 26.89 -1.28
C ILE A 132 -13.08 26.14 -2.61
N LEU A 133 -12.54 24.93 -2.72
CA LEU A 133 -12.66 24.11 -3.94
C LEU A 133 -14.11 23.59 -4.10
N SER A 134 -14.47 23.23 -5.35
CA SER A 134 -15.75 22.58 -5.64
C SER A 134 -15.85 21.26 -4.90
N LYS A 135 -16.98 21.06 -4.20
CA LYS A 135 -17.25 19.87 -3.40
C LYS A 135 -17.97 18.78 -4.20
N PRO A 136 -17.73 17.51 -3.91
CA PRO A 136 -16.77 17.00 -2.91
C PRO A 136 -15.32 17.13 -3.38
N VAL A 137 -14.43 17.59 -2.48
CA VAL A 137 -12.99 17.54 -2.71
C VAL A 137 -12.50 16.12 -2.47
N LYS A 138 -11.94 15.49 -3.49
CA LYS A 138 -11.51 14.08 -3.46
C LYS A 138 -10.01 13.99 -3.56
N LEU A 139 -9.35 13.39 -2.55
CA LEU A 139 -7.89 13.28 -2.47
C LEU A 139 -7.47 11.82 -2.38
N PHE A 140 -6.43 11.47 -3.13
CA PHE A 140 -5.78 10.17 -3.14
C PHE A 140 -4.36 10.31 -2.60
N SER A 141 -3.98 9.47 -1.65
CA SER A 141 -2.62 9.40 -1.14
C SER A 141 -2.13 7.96 -1.03
N THR A 142 -0.83 7.75 -1.18
CA THR A 142 -0.20 6.43 -1.02
C THR A 142 1.19 6.58 -0.44
N GLY A 143 1.62 5.59 0.33
CA GLY A 143 2.96 5.58 0.91
C GLY A 143 3.04 4.80 2.22
N PRO A 144 4.20 4.86 2.91
CA PRO A 144 4.42 4.15 4.16
C PRO A 144 3.71 4.81 5.34
N ALA A 145 3.28 3.99 6.28
CA ALA A 145 2.83 4.35 7.62
C ALA A 145 3.56 3.47 8.66
N TYR A 146 3.65 3.93 9.89
CA TYR A 146 4.53 3.32 10.90
C TYR A 146 3.79 3.07 12.20
N ARG A 147 3.74 1.78 12.63
CA ARG A 147 3.13 1.38 13.90
C ARG A 147 3.99 0.38 14.62
N TYR A 148 4.28 0.60 15.88
CA TYR A 148 5.06 -0.31 16.72
C TYR A 148 4.22 -1.51 17.17
N GLU A 149 3.59 -2.19 16.22
CA GLU A 149 2.81 -3.40 16.46
C GLU A 149 3.70 -4.64 16.61
N ARG A 150 3.13 -5.71 17.18
CA ARG A 150 3.77 -7.04 17.14
C ARG A 150 3.73 -7.55 15.70
N PRO A 151 4.90 -7.75 15.05
CA PRO A 151 4.93 -8.20 13.67
C PRO A 151 4.31 -9.59 13.49
N GLN A 152 3.46 -9.72 12.51
CA GLN A 152 2.86 -10.96 12.04
C GLN A 152 2.57 -10.84 10.55
N GLU A 153 2.16 -11.92 9.90
CA GLU A 153 1.83 -11.90 8.48
C GLU A 153 0.79 -10.81 8.16
N GLY A 154 1.11 -9.95 7.18
CA GLY A 154 0.27 -8.80 6.80
C GLY A 154 0.20 -7.66 7.82
N ARG A 155 1.02 -7.70 8.89
CA ARG A 155 1.20 -6.60 9.85
C ARG A 155 2.68 -6.34 10.07
N TYR A 156 3.13 -5.23 9.54
CA TYR A 156 4.50 -4.77 9.63
C TYR A 156 4.55 -3.46 10.42
N ARG A 157 5.70 -3.14 10.98
CA ARG A 157 5.92 -1.85 11.67
C ARG A 157 6.05 -0.68 10.70
N GLU A 158 6.62 -0.93 9.53
CA GLU A 158 6.51 -0.11 8.36
C GLU A 158 5.61 -0.85 7.37
N HIS A 159 4.50 -0.24 7.02
CA HIS A 159 3.52 -0.80 6.10
C HIS A 159 3.02 0.28 5.15
N TYR A 160 2.63 -0.12 3.95
CA TYR A 160 2.17 0.81 2.94
C TYR A 160 0.64 0.80 2.85
N GLN A 161 0.09 1.96 2.60
CA GLN A 161 -1.34 2.15 2.40
C GLN A 161 -1.62 2.85 1.10
N VAL A 162 -2.80 2.59 0.53
CA VAL A 162 -3.49 3.43 -0.45
C VAL A 162 -4.74 3.99 0.21
N ASN A 163 -4.88 5.30 0.19
CA ASN A 163 -5.95 6.04 0.85
C ASN A 163 -6.74 6.87 -0.15
N TYR A 164 -8.03 6.93 0.06
CA TYR A 164 -8.96 7.77 -0.68
C TYR A 164 -9.84 8.50 0.33
N ASP A 165 -9.78 9.80 0.33
CA ASP A 165 -10.47 10.69 1.27
C ASP A 165 -11.32 11.71 0.49
N ALA A 166 -12.58 11.91 0.86
CA ALA A 166 -13.50 12.81 0.21
C ALA A 166 -14.18 13.74 1.25
N PHE A 167 -14.23 15.01 0.95
CA PHE A 167 -14.61 16.08 1.86
C PHE A 167 -15.76 16.94 1.31
N GLY A 168 -16.69 17.32 2.18
CA GLY A 168 -17.69 18.35 1.89
C GLY A 168 -19.05 17.83 1.43
N GLU A 169 -19.34 16.51 1.55
CA GLU A 169 -20.64 15.93 1.23
C GLU A 169 -21.16 15.09 2.41
N GLN A 170 -22.42 15.34 2.80
CA GLN A 170 -23.07 14.63 3.90
C GLN A 170 -23.89 13.42 3.47
N ASP A 171 -24.35 13.42 2.21
CA ASP A 171 -25.21 12.36 1.70
C ASP A 171 -24.50 11.00 1.68
N ALA A 172 -25.23 9.95 2.04
CA ALA A 172 -24.75 8.57 2.05
C ALA A 172 -24.34 8.03 0.66
N ILE A 173 -24.72 8.72 -0.41
CA ILE A 173 -24.30 8.37 -1.78
C ILE A 173 -22.78 8.42 -1.93
N LEU A 174 -22.11 9.36 -1.25
CA LEU A 174 -20.65 9.44 -1.27
C LEU A 174 -20.03 8.27 -0.50
N ASP A 175 -20.64 7.82 0.60
CA ASP A 175 -20.23 6.62 1.34
C ASP A 175 -20.31 5.37 0.43
N ALA A 176 -21.43 5.22 -0.29
CA ALA A 176 -21.61 4.11 -1.23
C ALA A 176 -20.55 4.14 -2.36
N GLN A 177 -20.25 5.34 -2.91
CA GLN A 177 -19.19 5.50 -3.91
C GLN A 177 -17.81 5.14 -3.36
N ILE A 178 -17.49 5.56 -2.13
CA ILE A 178 -16.23 5.22 -1.44
C ILE A 178 -16.08 3.71 -1.26
N ILE A 179 -17.15 3.01 -0.83
CA ILE A 179 -17.18 1.55 -0.72
C ILE A 179 -17.00 0.89 -2.10
N GLN A 180 -17.67 1.42 -3.13
CA GLN A 180 -17.51 0.94 -4.51
C GLN A 180 -16.07 1.07 -5.00
N VAL A 181 -15.43 2.23 -4.80
CA VAL A 181 -14.03 2.44 -5.21
C VAL A 181 -13.11 1.45 -4.50
N ALA A 182 -13.27 1.27 -3.19
CA ALA A 182 -12.49 0.33 -2.41
C ALA A 182 -12.62 -1.11 -2.93
N LEU A 183 -13.84 -1.56 -3.25
CA LEU A 183 -14.09 -2.86 -3.86
C LEU A 183 -13.48 -2.96 -5.26
N ARG A 184 -13.60 -1.91 -6.09
CA ARG A 184 -13.02 -1.88 -7.44
C ARG A 184 -11.49 -1.98 -7.42
N VAL A 185 -10.81 -1.36 -6.47
CA VAL A 185 -9.35 -1.55 -6.29
C VAL A 185 -9.04 -3.03 -6.10
N VAL A 186 -9.71 -3.68 -5.16
CA VAL A 186 -9.48 -5.10 -4.84
C VAL A 186 -9.80 -6.02 -6.03
N GLN A 187 -10.93 -5.81 -6.70
CA GLN A 187 -11.34 -6.61 -7.86
C GLN A 187 -10.40 -6.47 -9.06
N ASN A 188 -9.92 -5.23 -9.34
CA ASN A 188 -8.98 -4.97 -10.43
C ASN A 188 -7.57 -5.53 -10.17
N LEU A 189 -7.27 -5.88 -8.92
CA LEU A 189 -6.08 -6.64 -8.56
C LEU A 189 -6.25 -8.15 -8.74
N GLY A 190 -7.42 -8.61 -9.20
CA GLY A 190 -7.72 -10.02 -9.44
C GLY A 190 -8.23 -10.77 -8.19
N ILE A 191 -8.50 -10.08 -7.10
CA ILE A 191 -9.05 -10.64 -5.86
C ILE A 191 -10.57 -10.61 -5.97
N LYS A 192 -11.21 -11.75 -6.25
CA LYS A 192 -12.66 -11.84 -6.53
C LYS A 192 -13.49 -12.23 -5.32
N ALA A 193 -12.97 -13.14 -4.47
CA ALA A 193 -13.68 -13.65 -3.31
C ALA A 193 -13.54 -12.69 -2.12
N VAL A 194 -14.36 -11.65 -2.10
CA VAL A 194 -14.34 -10.62 -1.05
C VAL A 194 -15.73 -10.43 -0.45
N GLN A 195 -15.76 -10.09 0.83
CA GLN A 195 -16.95 -9.74 1.59
C GLN A 195 -16.81 -8.31 2.13
N ILE A 196 -17.80 -7.48 1.89
CA ILE A 196 -17.89 -6.15 2.50
C ILE A 196 -18.72 -6.29 3.77
N GLN A 197 -18.18 -5.86 4.89
CA GLN A 197 -18.93 -5.70 6.13
C GLN A 197 -19.19 -4.23 6.35
N VAL A 198 -20.43 -3.87 6.67
CA VAL A 198 -20.89 -2.50 6.94
C VAL A 198 -21.57 -2.40 8.28
N ASN A 199 -21.45 -1.25 8.93
CA ASN A 199 -22.16 -0.92 10.16
C ASN A 199 -22.37 0.60 10.25
N SER A 200 -23.25 1.03 11.13
CA SER A 200 -23.34 2.42 11.60
C SER A 200 -23.02 2.48 13.09
N ILE A 201 -22.02 3.28 13.44
CA ILE A 201 -21.65 3.54 14.84
C ILE A 201 -22.27 4.84 15.37
N GLY A 202 -23.18 5.44 14.60
CA GLY A 202 -23.91 6.65 14.94
C GLY A 202 -23.07 7.94 14.98
N CYS A 203 -23.75 9.06 15.15
CA CYS A 203 -23.15 10.38 15.39
C CYS A 203 -22.81 10.57 16.89
N PRO A 204 -22.12 11.66 17.27
CA PRO A 204 -21.81 11.94 18.68
C PRO A 204 -23.03 11.95 19.60
N THR A 205 -24.20 12.37 19.10
CA THR A 205 -25.43 12.42 19.88
C THR A 205 -25.94 11.02 20.24
N CYS A 206 -26.21 10.17 19.27
CA CYS A 206 -26.72 8.81 19.54
C CYS A 206 -25.63 7.92 20.16
N ARG A 207 -24.33 8.16 19.90
CA ARG A 207 -23.24 7.45 20.56
C ARG A 207 -23.18 7.69 22.07
N LYS A 208 -23.61 8.84 22.56
CA LYS A 208 -23.59 9.12 24.01
C LYS A 208 -24.50 8.14 24.75
N GLU A 209 -25.74 7.98 24.31
CA GLU A 209 -26.74 7.07 24.91
C GLU A 209 -26.29 5.61 24.77
N TYR A 210 -25.82 5.22 23.57
CA TYR A 210 -25.33 3.87 23.34
C TYR A 210 -24.10 3.55 24.20
N ARG A 211 -23.20 4.53 24.42
CA ARG A 211 -22.01 4.34 25.27
C ARG A 211 -22.42 4.03 26.71
N GLU A 212 -23.39 4.73 27.28
CA GLU A 212 -23.88 4.49 28.63
C GLU A 212 -24.49 3.09 28.75
N LEU A 213 -25.29 2.68 27.78
CA LEU A 213 -25.87 1.35 27.72
C LEU A 213 -24.79 0.24 27.64
N LEU A 214 -23.81 0.43 26.76
CA LEU A 214 -22.71 -0.51 26.57
C LEU A 214 -21.84 -0.61 27.82
N VAL A 215 -21.52 0.50 28.49
CA VAL A 215 -20.74 0.51 29.74
C VAL A 215 -21.48 -0.27 30.83
N ASN A 216 -22.77 -0.01 31.02
CA ASN A 216 -23.60 -0.72 32.01
C ASN A 216 -23.63 -2.23 31.75
N TYR A 217 -23.76 -2.62 30.48
CA TYR A 217 -23.70 -4.01 30.08
C TYR A 217 -22.30 -4.65 30.38
N LEU A 218 -21.21 -3.98 29.97
CA LEU A 218 -19.83 -4.46 30.17
C LEU A 218 -19.46 -4.56 31.65
N GLU A 219 -19.92 -3.61 32.49
CA GLU A 219 -19.71 -3.64 33.93
C GLU A 219 -20.35 -4.89 34.56
N SER A 220 -21.58 -5.26 34.13
CA SER A 220 -22.24 -6.49 34.57
C SER A 220 -21.46 -7.78 34.18
N LYS A 221 -20.56 -7.71 33.20
CA LYS A 221 -19.73 -8.82 32.70
C LYS A 221 -18.24 -8.63 32.99
N LYS A 222 -17.83 -7.65 33.82
CA LYS A 222 -16.45 -7.23 34.07
C LYS A 222 -15.51 -8.39 34.41
N ASN A 223 -16.01 -9.41 35.16
CA ASN A 223 -15.23 -10.57 35.53
C ASN A 223 -14.83 -11.47 34.34
N LYS A 224 -15.57 -11.39 33.22
CA LYS A 224 -15.32 -12.14 31.98
C LYS A 224 -14.43 -11.38 31.01
N LEU A 225 -14.06 -10.12 31.27
CA LEU A 225 -13.24 -9.30 30.41
C LEU A 225 -11.74 -9.48 30.69
N CYS A 226 -10.91 -9.35 29.64
CA CYS A 226 -9.46 -9.28 29.78
C CYS A 226 -9.04 -7.92 30.39
N LEU A 227 -7.79 -7.80 30.81
CA LEU A 227 -7.28 -6.57 31.45
C LEU A 227 -7.39 -5.34 30.53
N ASP A 228 -7.07 -5.51 29.23
CA ASP A 228 -7.20 -4.43 28.25
C ASP A 228 -8.67 -4.00 28.06
N CYS A 229 -9.61 -4.95 28.00
CA CYS A 229 -11.03 -4.62 27.87
C CYS A 229 -11.60 -3.94 29.12
N LYS A 230 -11.13 -4.27 30.33
CA LYS A 230 -11.47 -3.56 31.55
C LYS A 230 -11.04 -2.08 31.49
N ARG A 231 -9.85 -1.80 30.96
CA ARG A 231 -9.37 -0.43 30.76
C ARG A 231 -10.12 0.27 29.63
N ARG A 232 -10.35 -0.41 28.49
CA ARG A 232 -11.09 0.13 27.34
C ARG A 232 -12.53 0.48 27.70
N MET A 233 -13.17 -0.25 28.59
CA MET A 233 -14.53 0.02 29.08
C MET A 233 -14.67 1.43 29.67
N GLU A 234 -13.62 1.93 30.35
CA GLU A 234 -13.61 3.26 30.95
C GLU A 234 -13.31 4.35 29.90
N MET A 235 -12.32 4.12 29.02
CA MET A 235 -11.83 5.11 28.07
C MET A 235 -12.63 5.09 26.75
N ASN A 236 -12.75 3.92 26.12
CA ASN A 236 -13.45 3.72 24.85
C ASN A 236 -14.13 2.34 24.79
N PRO A 237 -15.35 2.22 25.34
CA PRO A 237 -16.05 0.94 25.46
C PRO A 237 -16.33 0.26 24.11
N LEU A 238 -16.50 1.03 23.01
CA LEU A 238 -16.68 0.48 21.66
C LEU A 238 -15.53 -0.45 21.26
N ARG A 239 -14.29 -0.16 21.69
CA ARG A 239 -13.12 -0.97 21.39
C ARG A 239 -13.15 -2.36 22.06
N THR A 240 -14.02 -2.57 23.03
CA THR A 240 -14.23 -3.90 23.65
C THR A 240 -14.90 -4.87 22.68
N LEU A 241 -15.70 -4.36 21.73
CA LEU A 241 -16.40 -5.16 20.72
C LEU A 241 -15.43 -5.78 19.68
N ASP A 242 -14.25 -5.19 19.49
CA ASP A 242 -13.20 -5.71 18.58
C ASP A 242 -12.11 -6.52 19.30
N CYS A 243 -12.33 -6.97 20.54
CA CYS A 243 -11.36 -7.77 21.25
C CYS A 243 -11.21 -9.17 20.60
N LYS A 244 -9.96 -9.68 20.57
CA LYS A 244 -9.64 -10.99 19.97
C LYS A 244 -9.56 -12.13 21.01
N GLU A 245 -9.68 -11.82 22.29
CA GLU A 245 -9.71 -12.82 23.36
C GLU A 245 -11.07 -13.53 23.39
N ASP A 246 -11.09 -14.85 23.31
CA ASP A 246 -12.31 -15.68 23.21
C ASP A 246 -13.38 -15.32 24.24
N LYS A 247 -12.97 -15.12 25.50
CA LYS A 247 -13.88 -14.74 26.59
C LYS A 247 -14.52 -13.36 26.36
N CYS A 248 -13.79 -12.42 25.76
CA CYS A 248 -14.31 -11.10 25.42
C CYS A 248 -15.20 -11.16 24.17
N CYS A 249 -14.85 -12.00 23.17
CA CYS A 249 -15.69 -12.24 22.01
C CYS A 249 -17.07 -12.77 22.40
N GLN A 250 -17.15 -13.71 23.38
CA GLN A 250 -18.43 -14.22 23.91
C GLN A 250 -19.26 -13.12 24.58
N VAL A 251 -18.62 -12.20 25.29
CA VAL A 251 -19.31 -11.04 25.89
C VAL A 251 -19.76 -10.08 24.79
N ALA A 252 -18.90 -9.75 23.81
CA ALA A 252 -19.23 -8.87 22.69
C ALA A 252 -20.41 -9.40 21.86
N ALA A 253 -20.49 -10.74 21.64
CA ALA A 253 -21.54 -11.35 20.83
C ALA A 253 -22.98 -11.12 21.36
N THR A 254 -23.13 -10.84 22.65
CA THR A 254 -24.42 -10.57 23.30
C THR A 254 -24.55 -9.11 23.79
N ALA A 255 -23.64 -8.23 23.36
CA ALA A 255 -23.68 -6.82 23.69
C ALA A 255 -24.78 -6.10 22.90
N PRO A 256 -25.34 -4.99 23.44
CA PRO A 256 -26.24 -4.12 22.70
C PRO A 256 -25.61 -3.71 21.37
N GLN A 257 -26.42 -3.63 20.30
CA GLN A 257 -25.95 -3.29 18.97
C GLN A 257 -26.11 -1.80 18.70
N SER A 258 -25.09 -1.15 18.13
CA SER A 258 -25.11 0.29 17.86
C SER A 258 -26.22 0.70 16.90
N ILE A 259 -26.58 -0.17 15.95
CA ILE A 259 -27.62 0.10 14.95
C ILE A 259 -29.01 0.22 15.54
N ASP A 260 -29.28 -0.38 16.71
CA ASP A 260 -30.59 -0.32 17.40
C ASP A 260 -30.77 1.00 18.17
N HIS A 261 -29.71 1.80 18.33
CA HIS A 261 -29.69 3.02 19.13
C HIS A 261 -29.30 4.25 18.30
N LEU A 262 -29.58 4.22 17.00
CA LEU A 262 -29.33 5.35 16.10
C LEU A 262 -30.43 6.41 16.24
N CYS A 263 -30.04 7.68 16.24
CA CYS A 263 -31.01 8.77 16.06
C CYS A 263 -31.62 8.70 14.64
N GLU A 264 -32.76 9.40 14.44
CA GLU A 264 -33.46 9.34 13.16
C GLU A 264 -32.63 9.72 11.97
N GLU A 265 -31.77 10.75 12.08
CA GLU A 265 -30.82 11.14 11.02
C GLU A 265 -29.82 10.01 10.67
N CYS A 266 -29.22 9.40 11.69
CA CYS A 266 -28.26 8.31 11.45
C CYS A 266 -28.94 7.04 10.91
N ARG A 267 -30.18 6.78 11.34
CA ARG A 267 -30.99 5.67 10.84
C ARG A 267 -31.32 5.86 9.36
N LEU A 268 -31.78 7.06 8.98
CA LEU A 268 -32.06 7.39 7.58
C LEU A 268 -30.80 7.35 6.72
N HIS A 269 -29.69 7.93 7.19
CA HIS A 269 -28.41 7.88 6.49
C HIS A 269 -27.96 6.44 6.24
N PHE A 270 -28.05 5.55 7.24
CA PHE A 270 -27.65 4.15 7.08
C PHE A 270 -28.60 3.39 6.15
N LYS A 271 -29.91 3.64 6.22
CA LYS A 271 -30.89 3.09 5.28
C LYS A 271 -30.56 3.48 3.85
N ASN A 272 -30.34 4.77 3.58
CA ASN A 272 -29.99 5.26 2.25
C ASN A 272 -28.68 4.63 1.74
N LEU A 273 -27.67 4.47 2.60
CA LEU A 273 -26.45 3.77 2.24
C LEU A 273 -26.74 2.36 1.73
N LEU A 274 -27.55 1.59 2.46
CA LEU A 274 -27.88 0.20 2.07
C LEU A 274 -28.62 0.16 0.74
N GLU A 275 -29.60 1.06 0.51
CA GLU A 275 -30.33 1.20 -0.75
C GLU A 275 -29.39 1.54 -1.91
N TYR A 276 -28.37 2.42 -1.72
CA TYR A 276 -27.37 2.70 -2.75
C TYR A 276 -26.43 1.51 -3.02
N LEU A 277 -26.09 0.74 -2.00
CA LEU A 277 -25.29 -0.48 -2.17
C LEU A 277 -26.06 -1.57 -2.94
N ASP A 278 -27.37 -1.68 -2.67
CA ASP A 278 -28.29 -2.59 -3.39
C ASP A 278 -28.41 -2.19 -4.88
N GLU A 279 -28.62 -0.90 -5.17
CA GLU A 279 -28.67 -0.37 -6.54
C GLU A 279 -27.36 -0.63 -7.31
N LEU A 280 -26.23 -0.54 -6.63
CA LEU A 280 -24.91 -0.84 -7.19
C LEU A 280 -24.66 -2.35 -7.32
N ASN A 281 -25.56 -3.21 -6.84
CA ASN A 281 -25.40 -4.66 -6.76
C ASN A 281 -24.10 -5.08 -6.06
N LEU A 282 -23.71 -4.37 -5.00
CA LEU A 282 -22.51 -4.69 -4.21
C LEU A 282 -22.86 -5.71 -3.13
N PRO A 283 -22.11 -6.83 -3.03
CA PRO A 283 -22.36 -7.82 -1.98
C PRO A 283 -21.84 -7.29 -0.63
N TYR A 284 -22.73 -7.09 0.32
CA TYR A 284 -22.38 -6.67 1.68
C TYR A 284 -23.08 -7.52 2.75
N THR A 285 -22.59 -7.44 3.97
CA THR A 285 -23.22 -7.97 5.19
C THR A 285 -23.21 -6.89 6.26
N ILE A 286 -24.31 -6.75 6.97
CA ILE A 286 -24.38 -5.89 8.15
C ILE A 286 -23.69 -6.63 9.30
N ASN A 287 -22.66 -6.00 9.89
CA ASN A 287 -21.98 -6.51 11.07
C ASN A 287 -22.11 -5.50 12.23
N PRO A 288 -23.10 -5.65 13.13
CA PRO A 288 -23.37 -4.69 14.18
C PRO A 288 -22.25 -4.56 15.24
N HIS A 289 -21.28 -5.48 15.23
CA HIS A 289 -20.08 -5.42 16.08
C HIS A 289 -18.88 -4.78 15.39
N LEU A 290 -19.02 -4.40 14.12
CA LEU A 290 -17.93 -3.76 13.39
C LEU A 290 -17.68 -2.36 13.95
N VAL A 291 -16.49 -2.18 14.52
CA VAL A 291 -15.94 -0.89 14.94
C VAL A 291 -14.56 -0.71 14.34
N ARG A 292 -14.07 0.53 14.29
CA ARG A 292 -12.76 0.84 13.71
C ARG A 292 -11.71 1.12 14.79
N GLY A 293 -10.43 0.95 14.42
CA GLY A 293 -9.30 1.14 15.31
C GLY A 293 -8.97 2.59 15.69
N LEU A 294 -9.68 3.57 15.16
CA LEU A 294 -9.44 4.99 15.28
C LEU A 294 -10.75 5.66 15.73
N ASP A 295 -10.70 6.62 16.64
CA ASP A 295 -11.88 7.15 17.33
C ASP A 295 -12.64 8.23 16.54
N TYR A 296 -12.06 8.74 15.48
CA TYR A 296 -12.66 9.80 14.67
C TYR A 296 -13.86 9.35 13.83
N TYR A 297 -14.07 8.04 13.64
CA TYR A 297 -15.18 7.56 12.82
C TYR A 297 -16.55 7.90 13.40
N THR A 298 -17.50 8.20 12.52
CA THR A 298 -18.92 8.48 12.80
C THR A 298 -19.79 7.81 11.76
N LYS A 299 -21.11 7.63 12.06
CA LYS A 299 -22.07 7.09 11.10
C LYS A 299 -21.54 5.79 10.43
N THR A 300 -21.29 5.82 9.13
CA THR A 300 -20.85 4.67 8.32
C THR A 300 -19.44 4.18 8.69
N VAL A 301 -19.31 2.88 8.91
CA VAL A 301 -18.03 2.17 8.95
C VAL A 301 -18.10 0.91 8.10
N PHE A 302 -16.99 0.55 7.44
CA PHE A 302 -16.93 -0.68 6.63
C PHE A 302 -15.55 -1.30 6.63
N GLU A 303 -15.52 -2.60 6.34
CA GLU A 303 -14.28 -3.36 6.10
C GLU A 303 -14.45 -4.30 4.90
N ILE A 304 -13.35 -4.49 4.16
CA ILE A 304 -13.26 -5.45 3.07
C ILE A 304 -12.42 -6.64 3.55
N TRP A 305 -13.03 -7.82 3.50
CA TRP A 305 -12.43 -9.07 3.92
C TRP A 305 -12.24 -10.00 2.72
N SER A 306 -11.09 -10.66 2.64
CA SER A 306 -10.94 -11.80 1.75
C SER A 306 -11.43 -13.08 2.44
N GLY A 307 -12.12 -13.93 1.68
CA GLY A 307 -12.48 -15.28 2.13
C GLY A 307 -11.35 -16.25 1.82
N GLN A 308 -10.88 -17.01 2.82
CA GLN A 308 -9.98 -18.15 2.61
C GLN A 308 -10.78 -19.44 2.58
N GLU A 309 -10.36 -20.41 1.76
CA GLU A 309 -11.01 -21.72 1.68
C GLU A 309 -10.99 -22.49 3.00
N ASP A 310 -10.00 -22.22 3.86
CA ASP A 310 -9.86 -22.76 5.21
C ASP A 310 -10.72 -22.05 6.27
N GLY A 311 -11.62 -21.15 5.84
CA GLY A 311 -12.51 -20.39 6.73
C GLY A 311 -11.86 -19.19 7.43
N ARG A 312 -10.55 -18.95 7.26
CA ARG A 312 -9.90 -17.76 7.78
C ARG A 312 -10.32 -16.53 6.99
N LYS A 313 -10.68 -15.49 7.71
CA LYS A 313 -11.00 -14.19 7.13
C LYS A 313 -9.83 -13.23 7.38
N TYR A 314 -9.49 -12.46 6.36
CA TYR A 314 -8.36 -11.56 6.37
C TYR A 314 -8.79 -10.18 5.87
N SER A 315 -8.74 -9.16 6.76
CA SER A 315 -9.12 -7.80 6.40
C SER A 315 -8.08 -7.17 5.49
N LEU A 316 -8.46 -6.77 4.29
CA LEU A 316 -7.62 -6.05 3.33
C LEU A 316 -7.53 -4.56 3.66
N GLY A 317 -8.51 -4.04 4.35
CA GLY A 317 -8.63 -2.65 4.78
C GLY A 317 -10.08 -2.26 4.99
N GLY A 318 -10.32 -0.97 5.09
CA GLY A 318 -11.67 -0.43 5.25
C GLY A 318 -11.64 1.05 5.60
N GLY A 319 -12.78 1.60 5.90
CA GLY A 319 -12.95 3.01 6.12
C GLY A 319 -14.27 3.36 6.78
N GLY A 320 -14.74 4.54 6.48
CA GLY A 320 -16.00 5.08 6.98
C GLY A 320 -16.01 6.59 7.01
N ARG A 321 -17.04 7.14 7.60
CA ARG A 321 -17.27 8.58 7.74
C ARG A 321 -16.60 9.12 9.01
N TYR A 322 -16.07 10.35 8.94
CA TYR A 322 -15.36 11.00 10.05
C TYR A 322 -15.61 12.52 10.08
N ASP A 323 -16.87 12.90 10.06
CA ASP A 323 -17.35 14.29 9.93
C ASP A 323 -16.75 15.26 10.98
N GLY A 324 -16.51 14.80 12.22
CA GLY A 324 -15.96 15.64 13.28
C GLY A 324 -14.44 15.86 13.25
N LEU A 325 -13.69 15.15 12.41
CA LEU A 325 -12.22 15.17 12.42
C LEU A 325 -11.67 16.56 12.03
N MET A 326 -12.22 17.18 11.00
CA MET A 326 -11.79 18.50 10.53
C MET A 326 -11.90 19.55 11.64
N LYS A 327 -13.02 19.60 12.33
CA LYS A 327 -13.25 20.50 13.48
C LYS A 327 -12.31 20.21 14.64
N THR A 328 -12.05 18.94 14.95
CA THR A 328 -11.13 18.51 15.99
C THR A 328 -9.70 19.00 15.70
N LEU A 329 -9.31 19.06 14.44
CA LEU A 329 -8.02 19.56 13.99
C LEU A 329 -7.94 21.09 13.85
N GLY A 330 -9.04 21.79 14.12
CA GLY A 330 -9.12 23.26 14.10
C GLY A 330 -9.54 23.87 12.75
N GLY A 331 -10.06 23.05 11.85
CA GLY A 331 -10.71 23.50 10.62
C GLY A 331 -12.22 23.74 10.79
N GLU A 332 -12.89 24.07 9.68
CA GLU A 332 -14.35 24.16 9.61
C GLU A 332 -14.97 22.77 9.78
N ASP A 333 -16.20 22.74 10.26
CA ASP A 333 -17.00 21.51 10.38
C ASP A 333 -17.33 20.99 8.97
N THR A 334 -16.52 20.06 8.47
CA THR A 334 -16.58 19.57 7.10
C THR A 334 -16.85 18.07 7.12
N PRO A 335 -17.97 17.61 6.53
CA PRO A 335 -18.24 16.18 6.39
C PRO A 335 -17.14 15.48 5.59
N ALA A 336 -16.78 14.28 6.01
CA ALA A 336 -15.71 13.54 5.37
C ALA A 336 -15.92 12.02 5.44
N VAL A 337 -15.54 11.33 4.37
CA VAL A 337 -15.56 9.87 4.27
C VAL A 337 -14.35 9.39 3.48
N GLY A 338 -13.80 8.25 3.88
CA GLY A 338 -12.63 7.71 3.18
C GLY A 338 -12.31 6.28 3.57
N PHE A 339 -11.30 5.71 2.94
CA PHE A 339 -10.80 4.39 3.27
C PHE A 339 -9.30 4.25 3.07
N ALA A 340 -8.74 3.24 3.72
CA ALA A 340 -7.36 2.80 3.54
C ALA A 340 -7.31 1.29 3.28
N LEU A 341 -6.53 0.87 2.28
CA LEU A 341 -6.18 -0.52 2.04
C LEU A 341 -4.69 -0.74 2.30
N GLY A 342 -4.34 -1.86 2.96
CA GLY A 342 -2.96 -2.23 3.22
C GLY A 342 -2.32 -2.89 1.99
N VAL A 343 -1.26 -2.30 1.45
CA VAL A 343 -0.61 -2.77 0.22
C VAL A 343 -0.04 -4.18 0.39
N GLU A 344 0.64 -4.46 1.50
CA GLU A 344 1.19 -5.79 1.78
C GLU A 344 0.09 -6.85 1.90
N ARG A 345 -1.08 -6.47 2.43
CA ARG A 345 -2.23 -7.36 2.53
C ARG A 345 -2.83 -7.67 1.16
N LEU A 346 -2.95 -6.65 0.30
CA LEU A 346 -3.37 -6.82 -1.08
C LEU A 346 -2.40 -7.73 -1.84
N ILE A 347 -1.08 -7.50 -1.72
CA ILE A 347 -0.05 -8.32 -2.38
C ILE A 347 -0.06 -9.75 -1.86
N GLY A 348 -0.19 -9.95 -0.55
CA GLY A 348 -0.32 -11.29 0.04
C GLY A 348 -1.50 -12.05 -0.55
N GLU A 349 -2.65 -11.39 -0.66
CA GLU A 349 -3.85 -11.98 -1.24
C GLU A 349 -3.72 -12.20 -2.76
N MET A 350 -3.14 -11.26 -3.50
CA MET A 350 -2.83 -11.45 -4.93
C MET A 350 -1.97 -12.70 -5.17
N LYS A 351 -0.92 -12.89 -4.36
CA LYS A 351 -0.06 -14.08 -4.45
C LYS A 351 -0.84 -15.36 -4.13
N ARG A 352 -1.68 -15.33 -3.10
CA ARG A 352 -2.51 -16.48 -2.70
C ARG A 352 -3.49 -16.91 -3.79
N VAL A 353 -4.20 -15.97 -4.42
CA VAL A 353 -5.14 -16.25 -5.52
C VAL A 353 -4.48 -16.33 -6.90
N GLN A 354 -3.15 -16.32 -6.95
CA GLN A 354 -2.36 -16.34 -8.19
C GLN A 354 -2.75 -15.25 -9.19
N ALA A 355 -3.13 -14.07 -8.68
CA ALA A 355 -3.45 -12.91 -9.51
C ALA A 355 -2.24 -12.45 -10.32
N LYS A 356 -2.52 -11.90 -11.50
CA LYS A 356 -1.46 -11.41 -12.40
C LYS A 356 -0.76 -10.19 -11.79
N ALA A 357 0.56 -10.26 -11.67
CA ALA A 357 1.42 -9.12 -11.38
C ALA A 357 1.72 -8.32 -12.65
N TYR A 358 2.14 -7.07 -12.48
CA TYR A 358 2.59 -6.24 -13.59
C TYR A 358 3.76 -6.92 -14.33
N ARG A 359 3.71 -6.89 -15.65
CA ARG A 359 4.80 -7.43 -16.47
C ARG A 359 5.58 -6.28 -17.06
N TYR A 360 6.84 -6.16 -16.62
CA TYR A 360 7.75 -5.23 -17.27
C TYR A 360 8.06 -5.69 -18.69
N PRO A 361 8.14 -4.76 -19.65
CA PRO A 361 8.62 -5.09 -20.97
C PRO A 361 10.04 -5.65 -20.87
N LYS A 362 10.26 -6.80 -21.51
CA LYS A 362 11.58 -7.42 -21.57
C LYS A 362 12.35 -6.89 -22.78
N PRO A 363 13.67 -6.69 -22.69
CA PRO A 363 14.47 -6.34 -23.85
C PRO A 363 14.41 -7.46 -24.89
N LYS A 364 14.15 -7.08 -26.13
CA LYS A 364 14.14 -7.98 -27.28
C LYS A 364 15.47 -7.96 -28.05
N VAL A 365 16.30 -6.97 -27.76
CA VAL A 365 17.59 -6.72 -28.38
C VAL A 365 18.67 -6.80 -27.31
N PHE A 366 19.79 -7.41 -27.65
CA PHE A 366 21.00 -7.43 -26.83
C PHE A 366 22.16 -6.83 -27.62
N LEU A 367 22.96 -5.97 -27.02
CA LEU A 367 24.14 -5.36 -27.61
C LEU A 367 25.41 -6.04 -27.04
N ALA A 368 26.09 -6.81 -27.87
CA ALA A 368 27.36 -7.42 -27.56
C ALA A 368 28.51 -6.64 -28.22
N GLN A 369 29.63 -6.52 -27.54
CA GLN A 369 30.79 -5.77 -28.02
C GLN A 369 32.09 -6.56 -27.79
N LEU A 370 33.10 -6.36 -28.68
CA LEU A 370 34.39 -7.00 -28.60
C LEU A 370 35.53 -6.04 -28.94
N GLY A 371 36.39 -5.77 -27.96
CA GLY A 371 37.52 -4.85 -28.05
C GLY A 371 37.16 -3.41 -27.58
N ASP A 372 38.21 -2.67 -27.18
CA ASP A 372 38.04 -1.37 -26.51
C ASP A 372 37.42 -0.29 -27.40
N PHE A 373 37.77 -0.31 -28.71
CA PHE A 373 37.18 0.64 -29.64
C PHE A 373 35.70 0.36 -29.89
N ALA A 374 35.34 -0.91 -30.09
CA ALA A 374 33.94 -1.32 -30.19
C ALA A 374 33.14 -0.98 -28.92
N LYS A 375 33.76 -1.17 -27.74
CA LYS A 375 33.15 -0.84 -26.47
C LYS A 375 32.80 0.65 -26.35
N LYS A 376 33.69 1.56 -26.83
CA LYS A 376 33.39 3.00 -26.88
C LYS A 376 32.24 3.31 -27.84
N LYS A 377 32.24 2.72 -29.02
CA LYS A 377 31.19 2.91 -30.03
C LYS A 377 29.85 2.30 -29.63
N SER A 378 29.84 1.22 -28.88
CA SER A 378 28.61 0.58 -28.41
C SER A 378 27.80 1.45 -27.47
N LEU A 379 28.41 2.36 -26.70
CA LEU A 379 27.67 3.32 -25.88
C LEU A 379 26.83 4.29 -26.71
N ALA A 380 27.42 4.79 -27.83
CA ALA A 380 26.66 5.68 -28.74
C ALA A 380 25.51 4.93 -29.42
N LEU A 381 25.77 3.70 -29.86
CA LEU A 381 24.76 2.84 -30.48
C LEU A 381 23.64 2.47 -29.50
N PHE A 382 23.97 2.16 -28.24
CA PHE A 382 22.98 1.92 -27.20
C PHE A 382 22.05 3.14 -27.00
N SER A 383 22.63 4.35 -26.89
CA SER A 383 21.87 5.59 -26.73
C SER A 383 21.00 5.89 -27.95
N GLU A 384 21.45 5.59 -29.15
CA GLU A 384 20.67 5.77 -30.38
C GLU A 384 19.45 4.83 -30.41
N LEU A 385 19.65 3.55 -30.07
CA LEU A 385 18.55 2.57 -29.99
C LEU A 385 17.53 2.96 -28.91
N GLU A 386 17.99 3.38 -27.72
CA GLU A 386 17.15 3.83 -26.62
C GLU A 386 16.33 5.06 -27.01
N LYS A 387 16.94 6.10 -27.62
CA LYS A 387 16.21 7.28 -28.14
C LYS A 387 15.14 6.93 -29.17
N ASN A 388 15.29 5.83 -29.86
CA ASN A 388 14.33 5.29 -30.84
C ASN A 388 13.29 4.33 -30.21
N GLY A 389 13.23 4.23 -28.88
CA GLY A 389 12.26 3.40 -28.15
C GLY A 389 12.55 1.92 -28.18
N ILE A 390 13.76 1.50 -28.56
CA ILE A 390 14.17 0.10 -28.59
C ILE A 390 14.79 -0.25 -27.24
N LEU A 391 14.15 -1.12 -26.49
CA LEU A 391 14.68 -1.62 -25.22
C LEU A 391 15.83 -2.60 -25.47
N VAL A 392 17.04 -2.23 -25.10
CA VAL A 392 18.28 -2.98 -25.33
C VAL A 392 18.85 -3.44 -24.01
N ALA A 393 19.24 -4.71 -23.94
CA ALA A 393 20.08 -5.23 -22.85
C ALA A 393 21.55 -5.25 -23.28
N GLU A 394 22.46 -5.18 -22.30
CA GLU A 394 23.89 -5.17 -22.53
C GLU A 394 24.66 -5.93 -21.45
N SER A 395 25.95 -6.10 -21.64
CA SER A 395 26.87 -6.71 -20.67
C SER A 395 28.29 -6.14 -20.84
N PHE A 396 28.41 -4.80 -20.71
CA PHE A 396 29.66 -4.07 -20.95
C PHE A 396 30.88 -4.54 -20.11
N GLY A 397 30.64 -5.13 -18.96
CA GLY A 397 31.68 -5.67 -18.09
C GLY A 397 32.28 -7.00 -18.55
N ARG A 398 31.71 -7.70 -19.55
CA ARG A 398 32.16 -9.01 -20.01
C ARG A 398 33.10 -8.89 -21.23
N GLY A 399 34.30 -9.45 -21.14
CA GLY A 399 35.29 -9.34 -22.19
C GLY A 399 35.14 -10.33 -23.37
N SER A 400 34.44 -11.46 -23.21
CA SER A 400 34.29 -12.44 -24.27
C SER A 400 32.92 -12.47 -24.90
N LEU A 401 32.87 -12.55 -26.25
CA LEU A 401 31.59 -12.64 -26.99
C LEU A 401 30.76 -13.85 -26.53
N LYS A 402 31.40 -14.99 -26.29
CA LYS A 402 30.73 -16.21 -25.82
C LYS A 402 29.99 -15.98 -24.47
N SER A 403 30.61 -15.23 -23.55
CA SER A 403 29.95 -14.92 -22.26
C SER A 403 28.80 -13.95 -22.41
N GLN A 404 28.87 -12.99 -23.34
CA GLN A 404 27.82 -12.03 -23.63
C GLN A 404 26.65 -12.71 -24.32
N LEU A 405 26.87 -13.59 -25.30
CA LEU A 405 25.84 -14.37 -25.98
C LEU A 405 25.08 -15.30 -25.02
N ARG A 406 25.75 -15.85 -23.99
CA ARG A 406 25.05 -16.60 -22.93
C ARG A 406 24.12 -15.73 -22.10
N VAL A 407 24.43 -14.45 -21.89
CA VAL A 407 23.54 -13.52 -21.24
C VAL A 407 22.33 -13.19 -22.12
N ALA A 408 22.58 -12.94 -23.41
CA ALA A 408 21.54 -12.72 -24.40
C ALA A 408 20.54 -13.89 -24.46
N ASP A 409 21.05 -15.12 -24.47
CA ASP A 409 20.28 -16.36 -24.48
C ASP A 409 19.44 -16.48 -23.18
N LYS A 410 20.04 -16.25 -22.01
CA LYS A 410 19.35 -16.26 -20.71
C LYS A 410 18.24 -15.20 -20.60
N LEU A 411 18.42 -14.07 -21.28
CA LEU A 411 17.42 -13.00 -21.35
C LEU A 411 16.32 -13.28 -22.39
N GLU A 412 16.47 -14.35 -23.17
CA GLU A 412 15.54 -14.76 -24.23
C GLU A 412 15.29 -13.64 -25.27
N VAL A 413 16.35 -12.88 -25.60
CA VAL A 413 16.24 -11.82 -26.60
C VAL A 413 16.07 -12.40 -28.01
N GLU A 414 15.37 -11.69 -28.87
CA GLU A 414 15.14 -12.13 -30.26
C GLU A 414 16.32 -11.83 -31.18
N ILE A 415 17.01 -10.71 -30.90
CA ILE A 415 18.07 -10.17 -31.73
C ILE A 415 19.31 -9.86 -30.88
N THR A 416 20.50 -10.27 -31.33
CA THR A 416 21.74 -9.78 -30.75
C THR A 416 22.48 -8.96 -31.78
N LEU A 417 22.82 -7.73 -31.43
CA LEU A 417 23.69 -6.84 -32.17
C LEU A 417 25.14 -7.10 -31.73
N ILE A 418 26.02 -7.38 -32.64
CA ILE A 418 27.45 -7.66 -32.35
C ILE A 418 28.28 -6.56 -32.98
N LEU A 419 29.03 -5.84 -32.16
CA LEU A 419 29.96 -4.80 -32.59
C LEU A 419 31.39 -5.23 -32.23
N GLY A 420 32.10 -5.72 -33.20
CA GLY A 420 33.56 -6.00 -33.11
C GLY A 420 34.37 -4.76 -33.51
N GLN A 421 35.70 -4.90 -33.40
CA GLN A 421 36.61 -3.81 -33.76
C GLN A 421 36.51 -3.46 -35.25
N LYS A 422 36.38 -4.45 -36.14
CA LYS A 422 36.20 -4.27 -37.57
C LYS A 422 34.89 -3.56 -37.88
N GLU A 423 33.77 -4.05 -37.33
CA GLU A 423 32.46 -3.50 -37.55
C GLU A 423 32.40 -2.03 -37.07
N ALA A 424 33.03 -1.73 -35.93
CA ALA A 424 33.09 -0.36 -35.39
C ALA A 424 33.90 0.60 -36.28
N LEU A 425 34.94 0.10 -37.03
CA LEU A 425 35.70 0.89 -38.01
C LEU A 425 34.92 1.07 -39.33
N ASP A 426 34.28 0.01 -39.78
CA ASP A 426 33.51 -0.02 -41.04
C ASP A 426 32.09 0.62 -40.90
N GLN A 427 31.73 1.11 -39.72
CA GLN A 427 30.38 1.65 -39.38
C GLN A 427 29.26 0.64 -39.67
N THR A 428 29.50 -0.62 -39.40
CA THR A 428 28.54 -1.72 -39.57
C THR A 428 28.27 -2.42 -38.24
N VAL A 429 27.20 -3.21 -38.17
CA VAL A 429 26.80 -4.02 -37.03
C VAL A 429 26.37 -5.39 -37.54
N ILE A 430 26.84 -6.47 -36.90
CA ILE A 430 26.30 -7.81 -37.17
C ILE A 430 24.96 -7.96 -36.39
N VAL A 431 23.91 -8.22 -37.11
CA VAL A 431 22.54 -8.48 -36.56
C VAL A 431 22.34 -9.99 -36.58
N LYS A 432 22.30 -10.61 -35.39
CA LYS A 432 22.11 -12.05 -35.25
C LYS A 432 20.68 -12.33 -34.73
N ASN A 433 19.94 -13.15 -35.47
CA ASN A 433 18.69 -13.71 -34.97
C ASN A 433 19.00 -14.87 -34.01
N MET A 434 18.49 -14.78 -32.76
CA MET A 434 18.85 -15.76 -31.72
C MET A 434 18.16 -17.10 -31.91
N LYS A 435 16.97 -17.14 -32.55
CA LYS A 435 16.21 -18.37 -32.81
C LYS A 435 16.81 -19.18 -33.99
N THR A 436 17.09 -18.50 -35.10
CA THR A 436 17.54 -19.17 -36.33
C THR A 436 19.05 -19.23 -36.43
N GLY A 437 19.80 -18.44 -35.66
CA GLY A 437 21.25 -18.30 -35.76
C GLY A 437 21.73 -17.50 -36.97
N VAL A 438 20.83 -17.08 -37.87
CA VAL A 438 21.17 -16.30 -39.08
C VAL A 438 21.80 -14.97 -38.69
N GLN A 439 22.84 -14.58 -39.41
CA GLN A 439 23.55 -13.31 -39.21
C GLN A 439 23.58 -12.51 -40.50
N GLU A 440 23.42 -11.22 -40.39
CA GLU A 440 23.59 -10.28 -41.49
C GLU A 440 24.40 -9.04 -41.03
N ILE A 441 25.15 -8.46 -41.93
CA ILE A 441 25.92 -7.22 -41.66
C ILE A 441 25.10 -6.05 -42.18
N VAL A 442 24.88 -5.06 -41.34
CA VAL A 442 24.06 -3.90 -41.64
C VAL A 442 24.80 -2.63 -41.32
N SER A 443 24.70 -1.61 -42.16
CA SER A 443 25.26 -0.30 -41.89
C SER A 443 24.56 0.35 -40.70
N SER A 444 25.28 1.09 -39.86
CA SER A 444 24.80 1.66 -38.62
C SER A 444 23.59 2.63 -38.84
N ASP A 445 23.62 3.38 -39.96
CA ASP A 445 22.54 4.32 -40.34
C ASP A 445 21.18 3.65 -40.64
N LYS A 446 21.20 2.37 -41.07
CA LYS A 446 19.98 1.59 -41.40
C LYS A 446 19.55 0.66 -40.26
N LEU A 447 20.35 0.58 -39.19
CA LEU A 447 20.14 -0.39 -38.14
C LEU A 447 18.80 -0.20 -37.39
N VAL A 448 18.49 1.04 -37.00
CA VAL A 448 17.27 1.36 -36.23
C VAL A 448 16.02 0.93 -36.98
N ASP A 449 15.92 1.28 -38.27
CA ASP A 449 14.76 0.95 -39.10
C ASP A 449 14.62 -0.57 -39.30
N LEU A 450 15.75 -1.25 -39.50
CA LEU A 450 15.76 -2.70 -39.61
C LEU A 450 15.27 -3.37 -38.31
N ILE A 451 15.76 -2.91 -37.16
CA ILE A 451 15.35 -3.46 -35.87
C ILE A 451 13.86 -3.22 -35.61
N LYS A 452 13.36 -1.99 -35.84
CA LYS A 452 11.92 -1.69 -35.78
C LYS A 452 11.11 -2.61 -36.66
N LYS A 453 11.53 -2.83 -37.90
CA LYS A 453 10.87 -3.75 -38.86
C LYS A 453 10.86 -5.20 -38.36
N LYS A 454 11.98 -5.68 -37.78
CA LYS A 454 12.10 -7.07 -37.27
C LYS A 454 11.29 -7.30 -35.99
N LEU A 455 11.20 -6.31 -35.09
CA LEU A 455 10.52 -6.44 -33.82
C LEU A 455 8.99 -6.35 -33.92
N LYS A 456 8.41 -5.93 -35.06
CA LYS A 456 7.01 -5.55 -35.26
C LYS A 456 6.56 -4.40 -34.32
N ALA A 457 5.53 -3.67 -34.70
CA ALA A 457 5.07 -2.44 -34.00
C ALA A 457 4.77 -2.61 -32.50
N ASP A 458 4.39 -3.81 -32.06
CA ASP A 458 3.98 -4.11 -30.67
C ASP A 458 5.14 -4.17 -29.66
N ASN A 459 6.40 -4.10 -30.11
CA ASN A 459 7.59 -4.26 -29.27
C ASN A 459 8.45 -2.99 -29.19
N VAL A 460 7.99 -1.87 -29.71
CA VAL A 460 8.65 -0.58 -29.61
C VAL A 460 7.98 0.22 -28.49
N ILE A 461 8.71 0.49 -27.42
CA ILE A 461 8.23 1.32 -26.33
C ILE A 461 8.35 2.77 -26.77
N VAL A 462 7.23 3.39 -27.12
CA VAL A 462 7.20 4.84 -27.33
C VAL A 462 7.17 5.50 -25.95
N TYR A 463 8.30 6.02 -25.49
CA TYR A 463 8.29 6.93 -24.35
C TYR A 463 7.63 8.23 -24.84
N HIS A 464 6.35 8.42 -24.50
CA HIS A 464 5.77 9.74 -24.58
C HIS A 464 6.42 10.59 -23.48
N ASN A 465 7.38 11.41 -23.87
CA ASN A 465 7.76 12.55 -23.06
C ASN A 465 6.47 13.32 -22.82
N GLY A 466 6.08 13.48 -21.55
CA GLY A 466 4.84 14.12 -21.15
C GLY A 466 4.88 15.61 -21.46
N ASP A 467 4.61 15.97 -22.69
CA ASP A 467 4.18 17.30 -23.08
C ASP A 467 2.80 17.16 -23.73
N GLY A 468 1.81 17.64 -22.99
CA GLY A 468 0.43 17.65 -23.44
C GLY A 468 0.26 18.51 -24.68
N ASN A 469 0.02 17.84 -25.80
CA ASN A 469 -0.71 18.47 -26.90
C ASN A 469 -1.53 17.40 -27.63
N ASN A 470 -2.76 17.26 -27.16
CA ASN A 470 -3.78 16.48 -27.82
C ASN A 470 -4.33 17.35 -28.99
N ASN A 471 -3.66 17.35 -30.12
CA ASN A 471 -4.27 17.79 -31.38
C ASN A 471 -4.91 16.57 -32.05
N GLY A 472 -6.19 16.41 -31.78
CA GLY A 472 -7.05 15.50 -32.52
C GLY A 472 -7.17 15.96 -33.96
N ASN A 473 -6.49 15.27 -34.88
CA ASN A 473 -6.77 15.33 -36.30
C ASN A 473 -7.91 14.34 -36.62
N GLY A 474 -9.12 14.85 -36.54
CA GLY A 474 -10.29 14.21 -37.14
C GLY A 474 -10.29 14.43 -38.65
N ASN A 475 -9.85 13.42 -39.40
CA ASN A 475 -10.13 13.35 -40.85
C ASN A 475 -11.59 12.96 -41.03
N GLY A 476 -12.46 13.95 -41.23
CA GLY A 476 -13.79 13.80 -41.69
C GLY A 476 -13.87 14.10 -43.21
N ASN A 477 -13.76 13.08 -44.03
CA ASN A 477 -14.22 13.14 -45.41
C ASN A 477 -15.76 13.19 -45.43
N GLY A 478 -16.33 14.30 -45.82
CA GLY A 478 -17.76 14.48 -46.07
C GLY A 478 -17.96 15.21 -47.35
N ASN A 479 -18.11 14.47 -48.44
CA ASN A 479 -18.75 14.94 -49.67
C ASN A 479 -20.23 15.26 -49.40
N GLY A 480 -20.73 16.41 -49.79
CA GLY A 480 -22.13 16.74 -49.74
C GLY A 480 -22.43 17.99 -50.57
N ASN A 481 -22.97 17.73 -51.72
CA ASN A 481 -23.48 18.66 -52.72
C ASN A 481 -24.41 19.72 -52.13
N GLY A 482 -24.37 20.87 -52.77
CA GLY A 482 -25.23 21.99 -52.51
C GLY A 482 -26.69 21.79 -52.95
N GLU A 483 -27.52 22.66 -52.47
CA GLU A 483 -28.61 23.28 -53.20
C GLU A 483 -29.10 24.51 -52.45
N ASN A 484 -29.16 25.61 -53.20
CA ASN A 484 -29.86 26.87 -52.85
C ASN A 484 -31.34 26.62 -52.65
N HIS A 485 -32.01 27.36 -51.76
CA HIS A 485 -33.17 28.20 -52.04
C HIS A 485 -33.68 28.92 -50.76
N ASN A 486 -33.80 30.28 -50.94
CA ASN A 486 -34.58 31.27 -50.17
C ASN A 486 -34.20 31.55 -48.73
#